data_9a7161b0bcb51c04beeecdce4a64fbbb
#
_entry.id   9a7161b0bcb51c04beeecdce4a64fbbb
#
_cell.length_a   1.000
_cell.length_b   1.000
_cell.length_c   1.000
_cell.angle_alpha   90.00
_cell.angle_beta   90.00
_cell.angle_gamma   90.00
#
_symmetry.space_group_name_H-M   'P 1'
#
loop_
_entity.id
_entity.type
_entity.pdbx_description
1 polymer ?
#
loop_
_entity_poly.entity_id
_entity_poly.type
_entity_poly.pdbx_seq_one_letter_code
_entity_poly.pdbx_strand_id
1 'polypeptide(L)'
;MNDILKLNIGIAGCGTMGLPMLEVLIKNGVNAFGYDVKPKENFSCVKNNYISSKVNFFYKSDIILSAVRDIDQTLELCEGENGLFKINTPKTLIICSTLSPTFLKDFFKKAPENITIIEAPMSGAPMRAKDASLTFMVGSKKQEFDVVKPILSLLGEKIHYLGEFGSGMSVKVLNNFVASCSVVAVRH
;
A
#
# COMPACT_ATOMS: atom_id res chain seq x y z
N MET A 1 5.82 5.46 -18.80
CA MET A 1 4.49 5.95 -18.41
C MET A 1 3.34 5.19 -19.07
N ASN A 2 3.45 4.80 -20.35
CA ASN A 2 2.35 4.10 -21.06
C ASN A 2 2.00 2.69 -20.54
N ASP A 3 2.92 1.96 -19.92
CA ASP A 3 2.63 0.57 -19.51
C ASP A 3 1.87 0.47 -18.19
N ILE A 4 2.01 1.45 -17.31
CA ILE A 4 1.26 1.50 -16.04
C ILE A 4 -0.23 1.74 -16.23
N LEU A 5 -0.61 2.54 -17.23
CA LEU A 5 -2.02 2.79 -17.53
C LEU A 5 -2.76 1.52 -18.03
N LYS A 6 -2.01 0.47 -18.38
CA LYS A 6 -2.58 -0.84 -18.74
C LYS A 6 -2.80 -1.76 -17.54
N LEU A 7 -2.19 -1.47 -16.39
CA LEU A 7 -2.31 -2.28 -15.18
C LEU A 7 -3.53 -1.86 -14.36
N ASN A 8 -4.12 -2.85 -13.71
CA ASN A 8 -5.21 -2.65 -12.76
C ASN A 8 -4.61 -2.49 -11.35
N ILE A 9 -4.83 -1.35 -10.74
CA ILE A 9 -4.28 -1.02 -9.43
C ILE A 9 -5.37 -1.14 -8.36
N GLY A 10 -5.14 -1.98 -7.36
CA GLY A 10 -6.01 -2.14 -6.21
C GLY A 10 -5.53 -1.34 -5.01
N ILE A 11 -6.45 -0.66 -4.30
CA ILE A 11 -6.20 -0.10 -2.96
C ILE A 11 -7.01 -0.93 -1.97
N ALA A 12 -6.33 -1.70 -1.12
CA ALA A 12 -6.94 -2.43 -0.01
C ALA A 12 -6.85 -1.59 1.27
N GLY A 13 -8.01 -1.31 1.88
CA GLY A 13 -8.14 -0.38 3.01
C GLY A 13 -8.40 1.05 2.53
N CYS A 14 -9.65 1.35 2.16
CA CYS A 14 -10.09 2.69 1.73
C CYS A 14 -10.46 3.58 2.92
N GLY A 15 -9.61 3.58 3.95
CA GLY A 15 -9.72 4.47 5.11
C GLY A 15 -9.15 5.85 4.83
N THR A 16 -8.72 6.53 5.90
CA THR A 16 -8.23 7.92 5.88
C THR A 16 -7.07 8.16 4.92
N MET A 17 -6.23 7.14 4.66
CA MET A 17 -5.11 7.22 3.74
C MET A 17 -5.43 6.60 2.37
N GLY A 18 -6.02 5.42 2.35
CA GLY A 18 -6.23 4.67 1.10
C GLY A 18 -7.30 5.29 0.19
N LEU A 19 -8.37 5.88 0.73
CA LEU A 19 -9.39 6.53 -0.09
C LEU A 19 -8.84 7.71 -0.89
N PRO A 20 -8.12 8.69 -0.28
CA PRO A 20 -7.47 9.75 -1.06
C PRO A 20 -6.47 9.21 -2.09
N MET A 21 -5.70 8.17 -1.78
CA MET A 21 -4.79 7.54 -2.74
C MET A 21 -5.56 6.99 -3.96
N LEU A 22 -6.69 6.33 -3.73
CA LEU A 22 -7.55 5.83 -4.80
C LEU A 22 -8.08 6.97 -5.68
N GLU A 23 -8.57 8.04 -5.07
CA GLU A 23 -9.06 9.23 -5.79
C GLU A 23 -7.97 9.86 -6.66
N VAL A 24 -6.75 9.97 -6.14
CA VAL A 24 -5.59 10.48 -6.90
C VAL A 24 -5.27 9.59 -8.10
N LEU A 25 -5.24 8.26 -7.94
CA LEU A 25 -4.99 7.34 -9.06
C LEU A 25 -6.06 7.47 -10.15
N ILE A 26 -7.34 7.50 -9.77
CA ILE A 26 -8.47 7.67 -10.70
C ILE A 26 -8.35 9.01 -11.44
N LYS A 27 -8.06 10.10 -10.73
CA LYS A 27 -7.89 11.44 -11.31
C LYS A 27 -6.73 11.49 -12.34
N ASN A 28 -5.71 10.68 -12.15
CA ASN A 28 -4.57 10.55 -13.09
C ASN A 28 -4.82 9.53 -14.21
N GLY A 29 -6.06 9.04 -14.38
CA GLY A 29 -6.43 8.12 -15.46
C GLY A 29 -5.96 6.69 -15.27
N VAL A 30 -5.52 6.30 -14.07
CA VAL A 30 -5.14 4.93 -13.74
C VAL A 30 -6.39 4.07 -13.58
N ASN A 31 -6.38 2.86 -14.12
CA ASN A 31 -7.45 1.89 -13.89
C ASN A 31 -7.35 1.35 -12.45
N ALA A 32 -7.91 2.10 -11.49
CA ALA A 32 -7.77 1.85 -10.06
C ALA A 32 -9.09 1.44 -9.41
N PHE A 33 -9.02 0.53 -8.43
CA PHE A 33 -10.15 -0.02 -7.69
C PHE A 33 -9.87 -0.04 -6.20
N GLY A 34 -10.90 0.24 -5.40
CA GLY A 34 -10.84 0.19 -3.94
C GLY A 34 -11.57 -1.02 -3.37
N TYR A 35 -11.04 -1.55 -2.27
CA TYR A 35 -11.68 -2.54 -1.40
C TYR A 35 -11.53 -2.13 0.06
N ASP A 36 -12.57 -2.29 0.83
CA ASP A 36 -12.57 -2.14 2.30
C ASP A 36 -13.57 -3.13 2.90
N VAL A 37 -13.43 -3.44 4.18
CA VAL A 37 -14.39 -4.24 4.93
C VAL A 37 -15.68 -3.49 5.24
N LYS A 38 -15.66 -2.15 5.13
CA LYS A 38 -16.84 -1.30 5.31
C LYS A 38 -17.79 -1.40 4.11
N PRO A 39 -19.10 -1.18 4.32
CA PRO A 39 -20.09 -1.20 3.25
C PRO A 39 -19.80 -0.18 2.13
N LYS A 40 -20.19 -0.52 0.90
CA LYS A 40 -19.98 0.29 -0.32
C LYS A 40 -20.57 1.70 -0.21
N GLU A 41 -21.61 1.87 0.56
CA GLU A 41 -22.31 3.14 0.80
C GLU A 41 -21.38 4.20 1.40
N ASN A 42 -20.34 3.78 2.13
CA ASN A 42 -19.35 4.66 2.73
C ASN A 42 -18.36 5.26 1.70
N PHE A 43 -18.39 4.77 0.46
CA PHE A 43 -17.43 5.10 -0.60
C PHE A 43 -18.14 5.68 -1.84
N SER A 44 -19.14 6.53 -1.62
CA SER A 44 -19.97 7.12 -2.69
C SER A 44 -19.15 7.91 -3.72
N CYS A 45 -18.08 8.58 -3.31
CA CYS A 45 -17.19 9.36 -4.19
C CYS A 45 -16.43 8.49 -5.22
N VAL A 46 -16.22 7.19 -4.91
CA VAL A 46 -15.54 6.23 -5.79
C VAL A 46 -16.42 5.01 -6.12
N LYS A 47 -17.74 5.17 -6.06
CA LYS A 47 -18.74 4.10 -6.19
C LYS A 47 -18.50 3.16 -7.40
N ASN A 48 -18.09 3.71 -8.54
CA ASN A 48 -17.85 2.95 -9.77
C ASN A 48 -16.51 2.18 -9.75
N ASN A 49 -15.60 2.59 -8.87
CA ASN A 49 -14.28 2.00 -8.71
C ASN A 49 -14.16 1.18 -7.42
N TYR A 50 -15.26 0.96 -6.69
CA TYR A 50 -15.27 0.19 -5.46
C TYR A 50 -15.77 -1.23 -5.69
N ILE A 51 -15.02 -2.23 -5.19
CA ILE A 51 -15.32 -3.65 -5.31
C ILE A 51 -15.56 -4.23 -3.91
N SER A 52 -16.78 -4.63 -3.60
CA SER A 52 -17.15 -5.18 -2.27
C SER A 52 -16.66 -6.61 -2.05
N SER A 53 -16.47 -7.38 -3.10
CA SER A 53 -15.97 -8.76 -3.00
C SER A 53 -14.44 -8.78 -2.94
N LYS A 54 -13.88 -9.27 -1.85
CA LYS A 54 -12.44 -9.43 -1.63
C LYS A 54 -11.78 -10.26 -2.74
N VAL A 55 -12.40 -11.36 -3.12
CA VAL A 55 -11.92 -12.26 -4.18
C VAL A 55 -11.91 -11.55 -5.53
N ASN A 56 -13.02 -10.90 -5.91
CA ASN A 56 -13.12 -10.18 -7.17
C ASN A 56 -12.12 -9.01 -7.25
N PHE A 57 -11.90 -8.34 -6.10
CA PHE A 57 -10.90 -7.28 -6.00
C PHE A 57 -9.49 -7.82 -6.30
N PHE A 58 -9.11 -8.95 -5.73
CA PHE A 58 -7.80 -9.56 -5.99
C PHE A 58 -7.64 -10.03 -7.43
N TYR A 59 -8.65 -10.71 -7.99
CA TYR A 59 -8.56 -11.15 -9.39
C TYR A 59 -8.44 -9.99 -10.37
N LYS A 60 -9.14 -8.89 -10.10
CA LYS A 60 -9.13 -7.71 -10.95
C LYS A 60 -7.85 -6.90 -10.86
N SER A 61 -7.15 -6.91 -9.72
CA SER A 61 -5.97 -6.09 -9.48
C SER A 61 -4.69 -6.83 -9.88
N ASP A 62 -3.79 -6.19 -10.59
CA ASP A 62 -2.44 -6.67 -10.91
C ASP A 62 -1.46 -6.27 -9.80
N ILE A 63 -1.56 -5.04 -9.32
CA ILE A 63 -0.80 -4.48 -8.21
C ILE A 63 -1.76 -4.01 -7.13
N ILE A 64 -1.49 -4.38 -5.89
CA ILE A 64 -2.33 -4.07 -4.73
C ILE A 64 -1.51 -3.25 -3.73
N LEU A 65 -1.95 -2.02 -3.46
CA LEU A 65 -1.42 -1.22 -2.36
C LEU A 65 -2.27 -1.50 -1.11
N SER A 66 -1.66 -2.07 -0.09
CA SER A 66 -2.28 -2.32 1.20
C SER A 66 -2.09 -1.11 2.11
N ALA A 67 -3.18 -0.39 2.36
CA ALA A 67 -3.28 0.75 3.28
C ALA A 67 -4.12 0.41 4.52
N VAL A 68 -4.18 -0.86 4.89
CA VAL A 68 -4.81 -1.35 6.12
C VAL A 68 -4.02 -0.88 7.35
N ARG A 69 -4.63 -0.92 8.53
CA ARG A 69 -4.11 -0.21 9.70
C ARG A 69 -2.96 -0.92 10.41
N ASP A 70 -3.04 -2.26 10.57
CA ASP A 70 -2.20 -3.02 11.49
C ASP A 70 -1.88 -4.44 10.99
N ILE A 71 -1.18 -5.21 11.84
CA ILE A 71 -0.78 -6.60 11.56
C ILE A 71 -2.01 -7.49 11.34
N ASP A 72 -3.02 -7.39 12.21
CA ASP A 72 -4.19 -8.28 12.16
C ASP A 72 -4.96 -8.07 10.85
N GLN A 73 -5.14 -6.83 10.43
CA GLN A 73 -5.78 -6.50 9.15
C GLN A 73 -4.92 -6.94 7.96
N THR A 74 -3.59 -6.89 8.07
CA THR A 74 -2.69 -7.39 7.02
C THR A 74 -2.79 -8.91 6.90
N LEU A 75 -2.82 -9.63 8.03
CA LEU A 75 -3.00 -11.08 8.05
C LEU A 75 -4.37 -11.49 7.50
N GLU A 76 -5.44 -10.80 7.90
CA GLU A 76 -6.78 -11.06 7.37
C GLU A 76 -6.87 -10.79 5.87
N LEU A 77 -6.23 -9.75 5.38
CA LEU A 77 -6.20 -9.43 3.95
C LEU A 77 -5.47 -10.51 3.15
N CYS A 78 -4.36 -11.04 3.66
CA CYS A 78 -3.47 -11.93 2.91
C CYS A 78 -3.68 -13.41 3.21
N GLU A 79 -3.75 -13.81 4.48
CA GLU A 79 -3.83 -15.21 4.94
C GLU A 79 -5.27 -15.62 5.30
N GLY A 80 -6.18 -14.67 5.58
CA GLY A 80 -7.54 -14.90 5.99
C GLY A 80 -8.40 -15.69 5.01
N GLU A 81 -9.67 -15.88 5.31
CA GLU A 81 -10.61 -16.51 4.39
C GLU A 81 -10.69 -15.68 3.10
N ASN A 82 -10.51 -16.33 1.95
CA ASN A 82 -10.42 -15.66 0.65
C ASN A 82 -9.32 -14.59 0.56
N GLY A 83 -8.22 -14.78 1.30
CA GLY A 83 -7.06 -13.88 1.32
C GLY A 83 -6.23 -13.93 0.05
N LEU A 84 -5.37 -12.91 -0.11
CA LEU A 84 -4.52 -12.76 -1.30
C LEU A 84 -3.64 -14.00 -1.57
N PHE A 85 -3.12 -14.65 -0.52
CA PHE A 85 -2.24 -15.82 -0.64
C PHE A 85 -2.95 -17.07 -1.18
N LYS A 86 -4.28 -17.05 -1.31
CA LYS A 86 -5.08 -18.11 -1.95
C LYS A 86 -5.37 -17.86 -3.42
N ILE A 87 -4.90 -16.75 -3.97
CA ILE A 87 -5.09 -16.38 -5.38
C ILE A 87 -3.97 -17.00 -6.23
N ASN A 88 -4.35 -17.76 -7.25
CA ASN A 88 -3.40 -18.51 -8.08
C ASN A 88 -2.79 -17.72 -9.25
N THR A 89 -3.09 -16.43 -9.38
CA THR A 89 -2.52 -15.57 -10.43
C THR A 89 -1.39 -14.71 -9.85
N PRO A 90 -0.34 -14.38 -10.64
CA PRO A 90 0.73 -13.51 -10.19
C PRO A 90 0.18 -12.15 -9.74
N LYS A 91 0.63 -11.68 -8.58
CA LYS A 91 0.25 -10.37 -8.01
C LYS A 91 1.45 -9.68 -7.37
N THR A 92 1.40 -8.35 -7.35
CA THR A 92 2.33 -7.55 -6.56
C THR A 92 1.57 -6.90 -5.40
N LEU A 93 2.02 -7.16 -4.18
CA LEU A 93 1.51 -6.54 -2.95
C LEU A 93 2.50 -5.47 -2.47
N ILE A 94 2.05 -4.23 -2.39
CA ILE A 94 2.81 -3.11 -1.81
C ILE A 94 2.26 -2.82 -0.42
N ILE A 95 3.06 -3.05 0.61
CA ILE A 95 2.68 -2.80 2.01
C ILE A 95 2.98 -1.34 2.36
N CYS A 96 1.94 -0.51 2.44
CA CYS A 96 2.04 0.92 2.76
C CYS A 96 1.85 1.22 4.26
N SER A 97 1.35 0.26 5.03
CA SER A 97 1.17 0.35 6.48
C SER A 97 2.52 0.36 7.20
N THR A 98 2.57 0.97 8.40
CA THR A 98 3.74 0.86 9.28
C THR A 98 3.58 -0.40 10.15
N LEU A 99 4.42 -1.39 9.93
CA LEU A 99 4.38 -2.68 10.64
C LEU A 99 5.73 -2.95 11.34
N SER A 100 5.77 -3.97 12.20
CA SER A 100 7.02 -4.43 12.80
C SER A 100 7.96 -5.01 11.73
N PRO A 101 9.23 -4.60 11.65
CA PRO A 101 10.21 -5.21 10.74
C PRO A 101 10.40 -6.71 10.96
N THR A 102 10.32 -7.17 12.22
CA THR A 102 10.41 -8.60 12.56
C THR A 102 9.21 -9.38 12.01
N PHE A 103 7.99 -8.86 12.22
CA PHE A 103 6.78 -9.43 11.65
C PHE A 103 6.89 -9.56 10.12
N LEU A 104 7.32 -8.50 9.44
CA LEU A 104 7.42 -8.50 7.98
C LEU A 104 8.38 -9.53 7.43
N LYS A 105 9.52 -9.78 8.10
CA LYS A 105 10.47 -10.81 7.68
C LYS A 105 9.83 -12.20 7.67
N ASP A 106 9.03 -12.51 8.69
CA ASP A 106 8.37 -13.81 8.80
C ASP A 106 7.17 -13.90 7.87
N PHE A 107 6.42 -12.81 7.69
CA PHE A 107 5.32 -12.70 6.74
C PHE A 107 5.80 -12.90 5.29
N PHE A 108 6.93 -12.29 4.92
CA PHE A 108 7.53 -12.45 3.60
C PHE A 108 7.89 -13.90 3.27
N LYS A 109 8.39 -14.66 4.24
CA LYS A 109 8.74 -16.08 4.06
C LYS A 109 7.53 -16.98 3.79
N LYS A 110 6.33 -16.56 4.26
CA LYS A 110 5.08 -17.30 4.07
C LYS A 110 4.40 -17.00 2.74
N ALA A 111 4.81 -15.95 2.04
CA ALA A 111 4.19 -15.54 0.80
C ALA A 111 4.35 -16.63 -0.27
N PRO A 112 3.29 -16.98 -1.00
CA PRO A 112 3.38 -17.86 -2.18
C PRO A 112 4.29 -17.26 -3.25
N GLU A 113 4.97 -18.11 -4.02
CA GLU A 113 5.93 -17.69 -5.06
C GLU A 113 5.32 -16.79 -6.14
N ASN A 114 4.03 -16.90 -6.38
CA ASN A 114 3.31 -16.04 -7.33
C ASN A 114 2.96 -14.64 -6.76
N ILE A 115 3.29 -14.36 -5.50
CA ILE A 115 3.04 -13.06 -4.87
C ILE A 115 4.35 -12.34 -4.61
N THR A 116 4.61 -11.27 -5.35
CA THR A 116 5.74 -10.38 -5.07
C THR A 116 5.34 -9.40 -3.96
N ILE A 117 6.11 -9.33 -2.88
CA ILE A 117 5.86 -8.38 -1.78
C ILE A 117 6.92 -7.28 -1.79
N ILE A 118 6.46 -6.04 -1.78
CA ILE A 118 7.27 -4.82 -1.67
C ILE A 118 6.81 -4.06 -0.43
N GLU A 119 7.73 -3.61 0.39
CA GLU A 119 7.39 -2.66 1.44
C GLU A 119 7.59 -1.22 0.95
N ALA A 120 6.59 -0.40 1.19
CA ALA A 120 6.60 1.02 0.88
C ALA A 120 5.84 1.82 1.94
N PRO A 121 6.24 1.72 3.24
CA PRO A 121 5.58 2.50 4.25
C PRO A 121 5.62 3.98 3.91
N MET A 122 4.48 4.64 4.13
CA MET A 122 4.31 6.04 3.77
C MET A 122 4.45 6.97 4.97
N SER A 123 4.91 8.18 4.71
CA SER A 123 4.94 9.30 5.65
C SER A 123 4.15 10.47 5.08
N GLY A 124 3.29 11.05 5.91
CA GLY A 124 2.41 12.16 5.58
C GLY A 124 1.06 12.02 6.27
N ALA A 125 0.39 13.17 6.48
CA ALA A 125 -0.98 13.24 6.98
C ALA A 125 -1.98 13.00 5.83
N PRO A 126 -3.28 12.77 6.11
CA PRO A 126 -4.29 12.56 5.07
C PRO A 126 -4.35 13.64 3.99
N MET A 127 -4.05 14.89 4.35
CA MET A 127 -3.93 15.99 3.38
C MET A 127 -2.86 15.69 2.32
N ARG A 128 -1.69 15.18 2.72
CA ARG A 128 -0.64 14.82 1.78
C ARG A 128 -1.02 13.68 0.85
N ALA A 129 -1.88 12.75 1.30
CA ALA A 129 -2.42 11.72 0.42
C ALA A 129 -3.35 12.31 -0.65
N LYS A 130 -4.17 13.31 -0.29
CA LYS A 130 -5.03 14.04 -1.25
C LYS A 130 -4.23 14.86 -2.25
N ASP A 131 -3.14 15.48 -1.80
CA ASP A 131 -2.30 16.35 -2.60
C ASP A 131 -1.21 15.59 -3.38
N ALA A 132 -1.24 14.25 -3.35
CA ALA A 132 -0.23 13.40 -3.99
C ALA A 132 1.23 13.73 -3.56
N SER A 133 1.40 14.16 -2.31
CA SER A 133 2.69 14.62 -1.76
C SER A 133 3.23 13.72 -0.65
N LEU A 134 2.84 12.43 -0.63
CA LEU A 134 3.36 11.43 0.30
C LEU A 134 4.87 11.22 0.11
N THR A 135 5.51 10.76 1.17
CA THR A 135 6.87 10.24 1.11
C THR A 135 6.82 8.73 1.29
N PHE A 136 7.39 7.98 0.36
CA PHE A 136 7.49 6.51 0.46
C PHE A 136 8.92 6.09 0.75
N MET A 137 9.09 5.09 1.61
CA MET A 137 10.34 4.47 2.01
C MET A 137 10.33 3.03 1.50
N VAL A 138 10.94 2.78 0.32
CA VAL A 138 10.76 1.52 -0.39
C VAL A 138 11.89 0.55 -0.13
N GLY A 139 11.55 -0.64 0.35
CA GLY A 139 12.44 -1.79 0.46
C GLY A 139 11.97 -2.94 -0.43
N SER A 140 12.79 -3.32 -1.39
CA SER A 140 12.54 -4.42 -2.34
C SER A 140 13.79 -4.71 -3.16
N LYS A 141 13.76 -5.72 -4.04
CA LYS A 141 14.75 -5.83 -5.10
C LYS A 141 14.63 -4.65 -6.04
N LYS A 142 15.76 -4.22 -6.64
CA LYS A 142 15.79 -3.04 -7.52
C LYS A 142 14.83 -3.17 -8.71
N GLN A 143 14.74 -4.34 -9.31
CA GLN A 143 13.85 -4.60 -10.43
C GLN A 143 12.36 -4.44 -10.06
N GLU A 144 11.97 -4.92 -8.88
CA GLU A 144 10.61 -4.78 -8.34
C GLU A 144 10.28 -3.31 -8.06
N PHE A 145 11.24 -2.57 -7.48
CA PHE A 145 11.11 -1.13 -7.27
C PHE A 145 10.85 -0.38 -8.58
N ASP A 146 11.61 -0.67 -9.64
CA ASP A 146 11.49 0.04 -10.92
C ASP A 146 10.11 -0.17 -11.56
N VAL A 147 9.46 -1.32 -11.33
CA VAL A 147 8.09 -1.59 -11.78
C VAL A 147 7.07 -0.73 -11.03
N VAL A 148 7.20 -0.58 -9.69
CA VAL A 148 6.18 0.12 -8.87
C VAL A 148 6.45 1.60 -8.68
N LYS A 149 7.67 2.06 -8.92
CA LYS A 149 8.06 3.47 -8.79
C LYS A 149 7.12 4.45 -9.50
N PRO A 150 6.72 4.22 -10.77
CA PRO A 150 5.81 5.14 -11.44
C PRO A 150 4.43 5.27 -10.76
N ILE A 151 3.90 4.19 -10.15
CA ILE A 151 2.63 4.24 -9.40
C ILE A 151 2.83 5.06 -8.11
N LEU A 152 3.91 4.79 -7.38
CA LEU A 152 4.22 5.53 -6.16
C LEU A 152 4.46 7.02 -6.44
N SER A 153 5.03 7.36 -7.61
CA SER A 153 5.26 8.75 -8.04
C SER A 153 3.98 9.52 -8.38
N LEU A 154 2.86 8.82 -8.65
CA LEU A 154 1.56 9.46 -8.77
C LEU A 154 0.95 9.81 -7.40
N LEU A 155 1.40 9.17 -6.33
CA LEU A 155 0.86 9.28 -4.98
C LEU A 155 1.75 10.10 -4.05
N GLY A 156 3.02 10.28 -4.40
CA GLY A 156 4.00 10.91 -3.54
C GLY A 156 5.04 11.75 -4.26
N GLU A 157 5.49 12.77 -3.57
CA GLU A 157 6.55 13.68 -4.03
C GLU A 157 7.94 13.08 -3.88
N LYS A 158 8.16 12.27 -2.82
CA LYS A 158 9.46 11.70 -2.47
C LYS A 158 9.38 10.18 -2.39
N ILE A 159 10.13 9.51 -3.27
CA ILE A 159 10.20 8.06 -3.32
C ILE A 159 11.64 7.63 -3.05
N HIS A 160 11.90 7.17 -1.83
CA HIS A 160 13.23 6.73 -1.41
C HIS A 160 13.36 5.22 -1.58
N TYR A 161 14.22 4.79 -2.50
CA TYR A 161 14.66 3.41 -2.57
C TYR A 161 15.76 3.17 -1.53
N LEU A 162 15.53 2.28 -0.58
CA LEU A 162 16.38 2.06 0.58
C LEU A 162 17.12 0.71 0.55
N GLY A 163 17.02 0.00 -0.56
CA GLY A 163 17.63 -1.31 -0.72
C GLY A 163 16.63 -2.45 -0.53
N GLU A 164 17.12 -3.58 -0.04
CA GLU A 164 16.35 -4.81 0.07
C GLU A 164 15.19 -4.74 1.07
N PHE A 165 14.31 -5.72 1.00
CA PHE A 165 13.16 -5.89 1.87
C PHE A 165 13.56 -5.85 3.35
N GLY A 166 12.85 -5.07 4.18
CA GLY A 166 13.14 -4.80 5.59
C GLY A 166 13.77 -3.42 5.82
N SER A 167 14.40 -2.80 4.80
CA SER A 167 15.05 -1.49 4.92
C SER A 167 14.05 -0.33 5.03
N GLY A 168 13.01 -0.35 4.22
CA GLY A 168 11.98 0.67 4.19
C GLY A 168 11.24 0.78 5.53
N MET A 169 10.82 -0.36 6.08
CA MET A 169 10.11 -0.40 7.36
C MET A 169 11.01 -0.01 8.53
N SER A 170 12.27 -0.43 8.50
CA SER A 170 13.24 -0.05 9.54
C SER A 170 13.44 1.47 9.59
N VAL A 171 13.61 2.11 8.44
CA VAL A 171 13.73 3.57 8.35
C VAL A 171 12.42 4.25 8.78
N LYS A 172 11.26 3.70 8.39
CA LYS A 172 9.96 4.25 8.82
C LYS A 172 9.76 4.22 10.32
N VAL A 173 10.13 3.13 10.98
CA VAL A 173 10.03 3.01 12.45
C VAL A 173 10.95 4.01 13.13
N LEU A 174 12.20 4.14 12.66
CA LEU A 174 13.15 5.14 13.18
C LEU A 174 12.64 6.58 12.97
N ASN A 175 12.11 6.88 11.79
CA ASN A 175 11.52 8.20 11.49
C ASN A 175 10.37 8.52 12.47
N ASN A 176 9.48 7.56 12.72
CA ASN A 176 8.38 7.76 13.67
C ASN A 176 8.90 7.94 15.12
N PHE A 177 9.94 7.21 15.51
CA PHE A 177 10.58 7.36 16.82
C PHE A 177 11.15 8.78 16.99
N VAL A 178 11.95 9.27 16.03
CA VAL A 178 12.52 10.63 16.07
C VAL A 178 11.40 11.68 16.10
N ALA A 179 10.36 11.54 15.30
CA ALA A 179 9.22 12.46 15.30
C ALA A 179 8.53 12.51 16.68
N SER A 180 8.32 11.36 17.31
CA SER A 180 7.70 11.27 18.64
C SER A 180 8.58 11.93 19.71
N CYS A 181 9.89 11.66 19.71
CA CYS A 181 10.84 12.29 20.64
C CYS A 181 10.88 13.82 20.47
N SER A 182 10.85 14.30 19.22
CA SER A 182 10.86 15.75 18.93
C SER A 182 9.60 16.44 19.46
N VAL A 183 8.43 15.82 19.35
CA VAL A 183 7.17 16.36 19.90
C VAL A 183 7.22 16.46 21.42
N VAL A 184 7.79 15.44 22.08
CA VAL A 184 7.94 15.46 23.56
C VAL A 184 8.93 16.54 23.98
N ALA A 185 10.09 16.65 23.29
CA ALA A 185 11.13 17.62 23.63
C ALA A 185 10.68 19.09 23.50
N VAL A 186 9.75 19.38 22.57
CA VAL A 186 9.24 20.76 22.37
C VAL A 186 8.15 21.14 23.39
N ARG A 187 7.55 20.15 24.10
CA ARG A 187 6.49 20.39 25.10
C ARG A 187 7.02 20.72 26.48
N HIS A 188 8.32 20.62 26.70
CA HIS A 188 9.03 20.97 27.94
C HIS A 188 9.92 22.18 27.72
#